data_ffae7ca26ac90126ca69a2a78a55574e
#
_entry.id   ffae7ca26ac90126ca69a2a78a55574e
#
_cell.length_a   1.000
_cell.length_b   1.000
_cell.length_c   1.000
_cell.angle_alpha   90.00
_cell.angle_beta   90.00
_cell.angle_gamma   90.00
#
_symmetry.space_group_name_H-M   'P 1'
#
loop_
_entity.id
_entity.type
_entity.pdbx_description
1 polymer ?
#
loop_
_entity_poly.entity_id
_entity_poly.type
_entity_poly.pdbx_seq_one_letter_code
_entity_poly.pdbx_strand_id
1 'polypeptide(L)'
;MDKIKVLLVDDHRMLLAGLQMLLAPLPTMAVVGTATTAAEAYAAVAQLRPDVVLLDLNLPDQSGVEVCRQLRATYPTLKIVALTTTHEKSYVTRLMQEGAAGYLLKNAPPEELTEAILRVHAGRRYFSEEVQELLLQPGPAADPAPLLTRREKEVLALLAEGLTSQAMANKLFLSVLTIETHRRNLLTKFGVGNTASLIRQAAHYQLL
;
A
#
# COMPACT_ATOMS: atom_id res chain seq x y z
N MET A 1 25.09 -16.15 11.74
CA MET A 1 23.62 -16.01 11.64
C MET A 1 23.31 -15.51 10.25
N ASP A 2 22.38 -16.12 9.57
CA ASP A 2 21.96 -15.62 8.26
C ASP A 2 21.28 -14.27 8.44
N LYS A 3 21.53 -13.33 7.49
CA LYS A 3 20.91 -12.02 7.51
C LYS A 3 19.45 -12.11 7.11
N ILE A 4 18.59 -11.34 7.76
CA ILE A 4 17.17 -11.20 7.36
C ILE A 4 17.12 -10.57 5.97
N LYS A 5 16.54 -11.28 5.01
CA LYS A 5 16.37 -10.80 3.63
C LYS A 5 15.16 -9.89 3.55
N VAL A 6 15.38 -8.64 3.23
CA VAL A 6 14.34 -7.61 3.14
C VAL A 6 14.15 -7.19 1.68
N LEU A 7 12.91 -7.28 1.18
CA LEU A 7 12.49 -6.70 -0.08
C LEU A 7 11.78 -5.37 0.19
N LEU A 8 12.14 -4.32 -0.55
CA LEU A 8 11.50 -3.01 -0.47
C LEU A 8 10.56 -2.79 -1.65
N VAL A 9 9.32 -2.42 -1.41
CA VAL A 9 8.29 -2.21 -2.43
C VAL A 9 7.65 -0.84 -2.25
N ASP A 10 7.99 0.12 -3.11
CA ASP A 10 7.46 1.49 -3.07
C ASP A 10 7.67 2.17 -4.43
N ASP A 11 6.71 2.97 -4.91
CA ASP A 11 6.86 3.69 -6.18
C ASP A 11 7.75 4.94 -6.08
N HIS A 12 8.10 5.36 -4.84
CA HIS A 12 8.98 6.49 -4.55
C HIS A 12 10.45 6.06 -4.52
N ARG A 13 11.14 6.19 -5.64
CA ARG A 13 12.56 5.77 -5.79
C ARG A 13 13.50 6.41 -4.76
N MET A 14 13.26 7.66 -4.35
CA MET A 14 14.08 8.32 -3.32
C MET A 14 13.92 7.66 -1.96
N LEU A 15 12.69 7.23 -1.61
CA LEU A 15 12.44 6.50 -0.36
C LEU A 15 13.13 5.14 -0.39
N LEU A 16 13.04 4.40 -1.50
CA LEU A 16 13.75 3.13 -1.67
C LEU A 16 15.26 3.30 -1.45
N ALA A 17 15.87 4.32 -2.06
CA ALA A 17 17.29 4.62 -1.88
C ALA A 17 17.62 4.94 -0.41
N GLY A 18 16.80 5.75 0.26
CA GLY A 18 16.95 6.08 1.68
C GLY A 18 16.88 4.84 2.57
N LEU A 19 15.88 3.97 2.36
CA LEU A 19 15.72 2.72 3.10
C LEU A 19 16.90 1.75 2.86
N GLN A 20 17.41 1.67 1.64
CA GLN A 20 18.60 0.88 1.33
C GLN A 20 19.82 1.39 2.11
N MET A 21 20.07 2.71 2.09
CA MET A 21 21.19 3.33 2.83
C MET A 21 21.06 3.11 4.34
N LEU A 22 19.85 3.14 4.87
CA LEU A 22 19.57 2.93 6.29
C LEU A 22 19.81 1.47 6.71
N LEU A 23 19.39 0.51 5.90
CA LEU A 23 19.48 -0.91 6.24
C LEU A 23 20.84 -1.53 5.89
N ALA A 24 21.58 -0.96 4.92
CA ALA A 24 22.87 -1.50 4.44
C ALA A 24 23.93 -1.70 5.53
N PRO A 25 24.14 -0.77 6.51
CA PRO A 25 25.15 -0.93 7.54
C PRO A 25 24.77 -1.97 8.63
N LEU A 26 23.51 -2.43 8.66
CA LEU A 26 23.07 -3.33 9.72
C LEU A 26 23.56 -4.77 9.47
N PRO A 27 24.29 -5.37 10.42
CA PRO A 27 24.86 -6.70 10.24
C PRO A 27 23.79 -7.80 10.20
N THR A 28 22.59 -7.54 10.73
CA THR A 28 21.49 -8.49 10.88
C THR A 28 20.55 -8.55 9.69
N MET A 29 20.64 -7.61 8.77
CA MET A 29 19.71 -7.46 7.65
C MET A 29 20.44 -7.34 6.31
N ALA A 30 19.74 -7.68 5.22
CA ALA A 30 20.20 -7.48 3.85
C ALA A 30 19.02 -7.11 2.95
N VAL A 31 19.09 -5.95 2.30
CA VAL A 31 18.13 -5.62 1.25
C VAL A 31 18.49 -6.47 0.03
N VAL A 32 17.59 -7.39 -0.33
CA VAL A 32 17.81 -8.34 -1.44
C VAL A 32 17.25 -7.84 -2.77
N GLY A 33 16.41 -6.81 -2.75
CA GLY A 33 15.87 -6.21 -3.97
C GLY A 33 14.93 -5.04 -3.66
N THR A 34 14.52 -4.37 -4.74
CA THR A 34 13.50 -3.31 -4.70
C THR A 34 12.49 -3.53 -5.82
N ALA A 35 11.26 -3.06 -5.64
CA ALA A 35 10.21 -3.07 -6.64
C ALA A 35 9.42 -1.76 -6.57
N THR A 36 8.95 -1.28 -7.73
CA THR A 36 8.19 -0.03 -7.84
C THR A 36 6.73 -0.25 -8.22
N THR A 37 6.38 -1.51 -8.51
CA THR A 37 5.03 -1.95 -8.88
C THR A 37 4.69 -3.27 -8.21
N ALA A 38 3.40 -3.62 -8.15
CA ALA A 38 2.95 -4.92 -7.66
C ALA A 38 3.49 -6.06 -8.53
N ALA A 39 3.49 -5.89 -9.86
CA ALA A 39 4.02 -6.88 -10.79
C ALA A 39 5.50 -7.20 -10.51
N GLU A 40 6.33 -6.15 -10.30
CA GLU A 40 7.73 -6.32 -9.91
C GLU A 40 7.87 -6.99 -8.54
N ALA A 41 7.00 -6.64 -7.57
CA ALA A 41 7.02 -7.22 -6.23
C ALA A 41 6.75 -8.74 -6.28
N TYR A 42 5.76 -9.20 -7.05
CA TYR A 42 5.48 -10.63 -7.22
C TYR A 42 6.67 -11.38 -7.82
N ALA A 43 7.28 -10.83 -8.88
CA ALA A 43 8.45 -11.42 -9.52
C ALA A 43 9.64 -11.49 -8.55
N ALA A 44 9.91 -10.40 -7.82
CA ALA A 44 10.99 -10.32 -6.85
C ALA A 44 10.81 -11.31 -5.69
N VAL A 45 9.61 -11.44 -5.12
CA VAL A 45 9.33 -12.41 -4.05
C VAL A 45 9.56 -13.84 -4.54
N ALA A 46 9.10 -14.17 -5.75
CA ALA A 46 9.29 -15.51 -6.33
C ALA A 46 10.77 -15.86 -6.52
N GLN A 47 11.57 -14.91 -6.99
CA GLN A 47 12.97 -15.10 -7.32
C GLN A 47 13.89 -15.03 -6.09
N LEU A 48 13.71 -14.00 -5.23
CA LEU A 48 14.65 -13.65 -4.16
C LEU A 48 14.32 -14.32 -2.83
N ARG A 49 13.07 -14.80 -2.68
CA ARG A 49 12.58 -15.45 -1.46
C ARG A 49 12.95 -14.64 -0.21
N PRO A 50 12.45 -13.38 -0.08
CA PRO A 50 12.69 -12.56 1.09
C PRO A 50 12.01 -13.14 2.34
N ASP A 51 12.55 -12.81 3.52
CA ASP A 51 11.93 -13.12 4.80
C ASP A 51 10.88 -12.08 5.17
N VAL A 52 11.18 -10.82 4.84
CA VAL A 52 10.32 -9.66 5.12
C VAL A 52 10.16 -8.80 3.86
N VAL A 53 8.93 -8.36 3.60
CA VAL A 53 8.61 -7.34 2.58
C VAL A 53 8.16 -6.08 3.30
N LEU A 54 8.82 -4.95 3.01
CA LEU A 54 8.31 -3.61 3.34
C LEU A 54 7.48 -3.16 2.14
N LEU A 55 6.16 -2.97 2.34
CA LEU A 55 5.20 -2.80 1.26
C LEU A 55 4.47 -1.46 1.38
N ASP A 56 4.63 -0.60 0.36
CA ASP A 56 3.74 0.56 0.22
C ASP A 56 2.32 0.11 -0.15
N LEU A 57 1.35 0.81 0.42
CA LEU A 57 -0.07 0.56 0.14
C LEU A 57 -0.56 1.24 -1.14
N ASN A 58 0.15 2.27 -1.61
CA ASN A 58 -0.25 3.09 -2.75
C ASN A 58 0.62 2.82 -3.98
N LEU A 59 0.62 1.59 -4.48
CA LEU A 59 1.31 1.27 -5.73
C LEU A 59 0.51 1.76 -6.96
N PRO A 60 1.18 2.01 -8.09
CA PRO A 60 0.53 2.58 -9.28
C PRO A 60 -0.42 1.60 -9.98
N ASP A 61 -0.13 0.31 -9.93
CA ASP A 61 -0.82 -0.74 -10.68
C ASP A 61 -1.84 -1.51 -9.83
N GLN A 62 -1.59 -1.67 -8.52
CA GLN A 62 -2.46 -2.42 -7.64
C GLN A 62 -2.40 -1.87 -6.20
N SER A 63 -3.49 -2.00 -5.43
CA SER A 63 -3.49 -1.67 -4.00
C SER A 63 -2.55 -2.60 -3.22
N GLY A 64 -1.71 -2.06 -2.35
CA GLY A 64 -0.82 -2.85 -1.49
C GLY A 64 -1.56 -3.83 -0.58
N VAL A 65 -2.81 -3.55 -0.21
CA VAL A 65 -3.65 -4.51 0.53
C VAL A 65 -3.92 -5.77 -0.31
N GLU A 66 -4.23 -5.60 -1.58
CA GLU A 66 -4.44 -6.73 -2.49
C GLU A 66 -3.14 -7.48 -2.77
N VAL A 67 -2.01 -6.76 -2.88
CA VAL A 67 -0.67 -7.37 -2.97
C VAL A 67 -0.38 -8.19 -1.72
N CYS A 68 -0.66 -7.66 -0.53
CA CYS A 68 -0.50 -8.38 0.74
C CYS A 68 -1.32 -9.68 0.74
N ARG A 69 -2.60 -9.61 0.37
CA ARG A 69 -3.50 -10.77 0.28
C ARG A 69 -2.95 -11.86 -0.63
N GLN A 70 -2.53 -11.50 -1.86
CA GLN A 70 -2.04 -12.44 -2.85
C GLN A 70 -0.69 -13.06 -2.44
N LEU A 71 0.24 -12.25 -1.93
CA LEU A 71 1.53 -12.74 -1.44
C LEU A 71 1.36 -13.68 -0.25
N ARG A 72 0.47 -13.35 0.70
CA ARG A 72 0.20 -14.19 1.86
C ARG A 72 -0.48 -15.51 1.50
N ALA A 73 -1.38 -15.49 0.51
CA ALA A 73 -2.01 -16.71 -0.01
C ALA A 73 -0.98 -17.67 -0.65
N THR A 74 0.00 -17.10 -1.39
CA THR A 74 1.03 -17.89 -2.10
C THR A 74 2.22 -18.27 -1.20
N TYR A 75 2.60 -17.38 -0.28
CA TYR A 75 3.76 -17.52 0.61
C TYR A 75 3.36 -17.31 2.08
N PRO A 76 2.75 -18.32 2.74
CA PRO A 76 2.21 -18.17 4.10
C PRO A 76 3.23 -17.82 5.19
N THR A 77 4.50 -18.09 4.98
CA THR A 77 5.60 -17.78 5.92
C THR A 77 6.16 -16.36 5.74
N LEU A 78 5.94 -15.74 4.57
CA LEU A 78 6.42 -14.39 4.25
C LEU A 78 5.85 -13.37 5.25
N LYS A 79 6.72 -12.51 5.78
CA LYS A 79 6.29 -11.43 6.67
C LYS A 79 6.13 -10.15 5.87
N ILE A 80 4.99 -9.49 6.01
CA ILE A 80 4.70 -8.24 5.30
C ILE A 80 4.49 -7.14 6.34
N VAL A 81 5.29 -6.07 6.23
CA VAL A 81 5.16 -4.83 6.99
C VAL A 81 4.70 -3.75 6.02
N ALA A 82 3.53 -3.19 6.25
CA ALA A 82 3.04 -2.08 5.45
C ALA A 82 3.77 -0.78 5.83
N LEU A 83 4.18 -0.02 4.83
CA LEU A 83 4.67 1.36 4.96
C LEU A 83 3.68 2.30 4.29
N THR A 84 3.19 3.30 5.00
CA THR A 84 2.15 4.18 4.47
C THR A 84 2.24 5.59 5.01
N THR A 85 1.65 6.54 4.28
CA THR A 85 1.40 7.89 4.77
C THR A 85 -0.01 8.04 5.36
N THR A 86 -0.85 7.03 5.25
CA THR A 86 -2.28 7.10 5.60
C THR A 86 -2.53 6.60 7.01
N HIS A 87 -3.30 7.37 7.80
CA HIS A 87 -3.75 7.04 9.15
C HIS A 87 -5.20 6.48 9.16
N GLU A 88 -5.69 5.93 8.06
CA GLU A 88 -7.07 5.45 8.00
C GLU A 88 -7.24 4.09 8.67
N LYS A 89 -8.06 4.02 9.72
CA LYS A 89 -8.36 2.80 10.47
C LYS A 89 -8.85 1.64 9.59
N SER A 90 -9.61 1.94 8.55
CA SER A 90 -10.11 0.98 7.57
C SER A 90 -8.98 0.21 6.86
N TYR A 91 -7.91 0.92 6.45
CA TYR A 91 -6.74 0.30 5.83
C TYR A 91 -5.98 -0.60 6.80
N VAL A 92 -5.73 -0.11 8.03
CA VAL A 92 -5.03 -0.90 9.06
C VAL A 92 -5.80 -2.18 9.35
N THR A 93 -7.10 -2.06 9.62
CA THR A 93 -7.96 -3.22 9.95
C THR A 93 -7.97 -4.25 8.82
N ARG A 94 -8.08 -3.79 7.58
CA ARG A 94 -8.13 -4.67 6.41
C ARG A 94 -6.79 -5.37 6.18
N LEU A 95 -5.67 -4.66 6.30
CA LEU A 95 -4.34 -5.27 6.22
C LEU A 95 -4.10 -6.34 7.28
N MET A 96 -4.59 -6.10 8.51
CA MET A 96 -4.52 -7.10 9.57
C MET A 96 -5.31 -8.36 9.21
N GLN A 97 -6.51 -8.21 8.61
CA GLN A 97 -7.34 -9.31 8.13
C GLN A 97 -6.65 -10.10 7.00
N GLU A 98 -5.96 -9.40 6.08
CA GLU A 98 -5.18 -10.01 4.99
C GLU A 98 -3.84 -10.60 5.46
N GLY A 99 -3.54 -10.56 6.76
CA GLY A 99 -2.40 -11.24 7.36
C GLY A 99 -1.09 -10.46 7.35
N ALA A 100 -1.13 -9.14 7.24
CA ALA A 100 0.06 -8.31 7.47
C ALA A 100 0.62 -8.54 8.88
N ALA A 101 1.94 -8.63 8.98
CA ALA A 101 2.64 -8.84 10.23
C ALA A 101 2.96 -7.51 10.94
N GLY A 102 3.00 -6.40 10.21
CA GLY A 102 3.27 -5.09 10.78
C GLY A 102 2.70 -3.95 9.96
N TYR A 103 2.62 -2.78 10.61
CA TYR A 103 2.17 -1.53 10.00
C TYR A 103 2.97 -0.37 10.59
N LEU A 104 3.60 0.39 9.71
CA LEU A 104 4.43 1.55 10.03
C LEU A 104 4.02 2.73 9.17
N LEU A 105 4.22 3.92 9.71
CA LEU A 105 4.14 5.15 8.94
C LEU A 105 5.47 5.41 8.21
N LYS A 106 5.41 6.02 7.01
CA LYS A 106 6.61 6.36 6.22
C LYS A 106 7.51 7.42 6.89
N ASN A 107 7.00 8.13 7.91
CA ASN A 107 7.73 9.09 8.74
C ASN A 107 8.28 8.47 10.03
N ALA A 108 8.12 7.15 10.23
CA ALA A 108 8.66 6.47 11.41
C ALA A 108 10.18 6.62 11.49
N PRO A 109 10.75 6.79 12.70
CA PRO A 109 12.19 6.87 12.88
C PRO A 109 12.89 5.57 12.46
N PRO A 110 14.17 5.66 12.01
CA PRO A 110 14.94 4.50 11.55
C PRO A 110 14.99 3.33 12.54
N GLU A 111 15.04 3.65 13.81
CA GLU A 111 15.11 2.66 14.89
C GLU A 111 13.82 1.84 14.96
N GLU A 112 12.69 2.48 14.77
CA GLU A 112 11.37 1.85 14.77
C GLU A 112 11.20 0.89 13.58
N LEU A 113 11.66 1.29 12.39
CA LEU A 113 11.66 0.41 11.22
C LEU A 113 12.50 -0.85 11.45
N THR A 114 13.71 -0.67 12.03
CA THR A 114 14.61 -1.78 12.33
C THR A 114 13.99 -2.73 13.36
N GLU A 115 13.38 -2.19 14.41
CA GLU A 115 12.67 -2.96 15.43
C GLU A 115 11.49 -3.73 14.83
N ALA A 116 10.70 -3.10 13.96
CA ALA A 116 9.59 -3.75 13.30
C ALA A 116 10.03 -4.96 12.49
N ILE A 117 11.10 -4.82 11.68
CA ILE A 117 11.65 -5.94 10.88
C ILE A 117 12.07 -7.09 11.79
N LEU A 118 12.80 -6.81 12.86
CA LEU A 118 13.27 -7.82 13.81
C LEU A 118 12.10 -8.55 14.49
N ARG A 119 11.10 -7.79 14.97
CA ARG A 119 9.92 -8.37 15.64
C ARG A 119 9.08 -9.23 14.72
N VAL A 120 8.82 -8.76 13.49
CA VAL A 120 7.99 -9.54 12.55
C VAL A 120 8.73 -10.78 12.04
N HIS A 121 10.04 -10.69 11.85
CA HIS A 121 10.85 -11.86 11.51
C HIS A 121 10.82 -12.91 12.64
N ALA A 122 10.83 -12.48 13.90
CA ALA A 122 10.66 -13.35 15.07
C ALA A 122 9.21 -13.88 15.25
N GLY A 123 8.31 -13.62 14.30
CA GLY A 123 6.92 -14.10 14.33
C GLY A 123 5.98 -13.25 15.20
N ARG A 124 6.42 -12.11 15.71
CA ARG A 124 5.58 -11.16 16.45
C ARG A 124 4.95 -10.15 15.50
N ARG A 125 3.81 -9.57 15.87
CA ARG A 125 3.24 -8.43 15.15
C ARG A 125 3.87 -7.12 15.62
N TYR A 126 3.93 -6.13 14.73
CA TYR A 126 4.41 -4.80 15.05
C TYR A 126 3.47 -3.72 14.49
N PHE A 127 3.05 -2.81 15.35
CA PHE A 127 2.26 -1.62 15.00
C PHE A 127 2.88 -0.44 15.72
N SER A 128 3.12 0.67 15.03
CA SER A 128 3.56 1.90 15.68
C SER A 128 2.55 2.36 16.73
N GLU A 129 2.98 3.14 17.70
CA GLU A 129 2.14 3.63 18.78
C GLU A 129 0.92 4.38 18.24
N GLU A 130 1.13 5.24 17.25
CA GLU A 130 0.07 5.98 16.57
C GLU A 130 -0.98 5.06 15.92
N VAL A 131 -0.54 3.94 15.35
CA VAL A 131 -1.43 2.94 14.74
C VAL A 131 -2.20 2.17 15.82
N GLN A 132 -1.58 1.88 16.95
CA GLN A 132 -2.25 1.24 18.07
C GLN A 132 -3.34 2.15 18.65
N GLU A 133 -3.05 3.43 18.85
CA GLU A 133 -4.03 4.43 19.29
C GLU A 133 -5.22 4.54 18.31
N LEU A 134 -4.92 4.56 17.00
CA LEU A 134 -5.95 4.59 15.96
C LEU A 134 -6.89 3.37 16.04
N LEU A 135 -6.35 2.19 16.31
CA LEU A 135 -7.14 0.96 16.44
C LEU A 135 -8.03 0.97 17.68
N LEU A 136 -7.59 1.60 18.78
CA LEU A 136 -8.34 1.72 20.03
C LEU A 136 -9.49 2.74 19.95
N GLN A 137 -9.44 3.70 19.01
CA GLN A 137 -10.53 4.67 18.85
C GLN A 137 -11.82 3.95 18.41
N PRO A 138 -12.99 4.29 19.00
CA PRO A 138 -14.27 3.81 18.50
C PRO A 138 -14.44 4.29 17.05
N GLY A 139 -14.38 3.40 16.08
CA GLY A 139 -14.65 3.74 14.69
C GLY A 139 -16.16 3.73 14.42
N PRO A 140 -16.69 4.58 13.51
CA PRO A 140 -18.04 4.38 13.02
C PRO A 140 -18.16 2.98 12.40
N ALA A 141 -19.28 2.32 12.66
CA ALA A 141 -19.65 1.03 12.05
C ALA A 141 -20.07 1.21 10.57
N ALA A 142 -19.27 1.95 9.80
CA ALA A 142 -19.52 2.15 8.37
C ALA A 142 -18.81 1.06 7.57
N ASP A 143 -19.46 0.61 6.51
CA ASP A 143 -18.83 -0.23 5.49
C ASP A 143 -17.49 0.40 5.08
N PRO A 144 -16.40 -0.36 5.06
CA PRO A 144 -15.09 0.20 4.77
C PRO A 144 -15.07 0.79 3.34
N ALA A 145 -14.53 2.00 3.21
CA ALA A 145 -14.37 2.63 1.92
C ALA A 145 -13.62 1.71 0.93
N PRO A 146 -13.96 1.73 -0.36
CA PRO A 146 -13.23 0.95 -1.36
C PRO A 146 -11.75 1.32 -1.40
N LEU A 147 -10.87 0.33 -1.51
CA LEU A 147 -9.44 0.55 -1.61
C LEU A 147 -9.06 1.04 -3.01
N LEU A 148 -8.52 2.25 -3.05
CA LEU A 148 -8.10 2.88 -4.30
C LEU A 148 -6.58 2.85 -4.44
N THR A 149 -6.11 2.54 -5.66
CA THR A 149 -4.72 2.76 -6.04
C THR A 149 -4.44 4.26 -6.11
N ARG A 150 -3.17 4.64 -6.11
CA ARG A 150 -2.77 6.04 -6.30
C ARG A 150 -3.39 6.65 -7.57
N ARG A 151 -3.34 5.93 -8.70
CA ARG A 151 -3.91 6.38 -9.98
C ARG A 151 -5.42 6.52 -9.95
N GLU A 152 -6.12 5.63 -9.25
CA GLU A 152 -7.56 5.76 -9.06
C GLU A 152 -7.93 6.98 -8.20
N LYS A 153 -7.15 7.30 -7.16
CA LYS A 153 -7.33 8.53 -6.36
C LYS A 153 -7.14 9.78 -7.22
N GLU A 154 -6.08 9.83 -8.03
CA GLU A 154 -5.81 10.95 -8.94
C GLU A 154 -6.96 11.13 -9.95
N VAL A 155 -7.43 10.05 -10.57
CA VAL A 155 -8.55 10.09 -11.52
C VAL A 155 -9.85 10.48 -10.83
N LEU A 156 -10.12 9.97 -9.62
CA LEU A 156 -11.32 10.30 -8.85
C LEU A 156 -11.39 11.79 -8.51
N ALA A 157 -10.27 12.38 -8.05
CA ALA A 157 -10.19 13.82 -7.77
C ALA A 157 -10.50 14.66 -9.02
N LEU A 158 -9.93 14.31 -10.18
CA LEU A 158 -10.17 15.02 -11.43
C LEU A 158 -11.61 14.82 -11.96
N LEU A 159 -12.22 13.67 -11.71
CA LEU A 159 -13.65 13.45 -11.99
C LEU A 159 -14.53 14.36 -11.12
N ALA A 160 -14.18 14.56 -9.86
CA ALA A 160 -14.90 15.47 -8.97
C ALA A 160 -14.76 16.94 -9.41
N GLU A 161 -13.62 17.32 -10.00
CA GLU A 161 -13.43 18.63 -10.66
C GLU A 161 -14.24 18.76 -11.98
N GLY A 162 -14.88 17.70 -12.46
CA GLY A 162 -15.68 17.71 -13.69
C GLY A 162 -14.88 17.57 -14.98
N LEU A 163 -13.62 17.13 -14.95
CA LEU A 163 -12.79 16.99 -16.13
C LEU A 163 -13.26 15.85 -17.03
N THR A 164 -13.12 16.05 -18.36
CA THR A 164 -13.33 14.99 -19.35
C THR A 164 -12.17 14.01 -19.36
N SER A 165 -12.39 12.78 -19.87
CA SER A 165 -11.31 11.78 -19.99
C SER A 165 -10.13 12.26 -20.82
N GLN A 166 -10.36 13.09 -21.85
CA GLN A 166 -9.29 13.70 -22.64
C GLN A 166 -8.48 14.71 -21.81
N ALA A 167 -9.14 15.56 -21.01
CA ALA A 167 -8.48 16.53 -20.14
C ALA A 167 -7.66 15.83 -19.04
N MET A 168 -8.21 14.77 -18.44
CA MET A 168 -7.50 13.95 -17.46
C MET A 168 -6.27 13.26 -18.07
N ALA A 169 -6.40 12.70 -19.27
CA ALA A 169 -5.31 12.06 -20.00
C ALA A 169 -4.13 13.03 -20.21
N ASN A 170 -4.43 14.26 -20.63
CA ASN A 170 -3.43 15.30 -20.83
C ASN A 170 -2.78 15.70 -19.49
N LYS A 171 -3.58 15.88 -18.40
CA LYS A 171 -3.09 16.32 -17.08
C LYS A 171 -2.24 15.26 -16.40
N LEU A 172 -2.53 13.98 -16.59
CA LEU A 172 -1.82 12.85 -15.97
C LEU A 172 -0.75 12.22 -16.88
N PHE A 173 -0.57 12.71 -18.10
CA PHE A 173 0.35 12.16 -19.11
C PHE A 173 0.05 10.68 -19.42
N LEU A 174 -1.24 10.34 -19.56
CA LEU A 174 -1.73 9.00 -19.86
C LEU A 174 -2.53 8.96 -21.18
N SER A 175 -2.79 7.74 -21.69
CA SER A 175 -3.73 7.59 -22.78
C SER A 175 -5.18 7.73 -22.28
N VAL A 176 -6.10 8.17 -23.18
CA VAL A 176 -7.54 8.19 -22.86
C VAL A 176 -8.05 6.81 -22.48
N LEU A 177 -7.56 5.76 -23.15
CA LEU A 177 -7.92 4.38 -22.85
C LEU A 177 -7.52 3.97 -21.42
N THR A 178 -6.36 4.41 -20.97
CA THR A 178 -5.89 4.19 -19.58
C THR A 178 -6.81 4.88 -18.58
N ILE A 179 -7.21 6.14 -18.86
CA ILE A 179 -8.18 6.87 -18.01
C ILE A 179 -9.52 6.14 -17.95
N GLU A 180 -10.05 5.69 -19.09
CA GLU A 180 -11.32 4.95 -19.14
C GLU A 180 -11.23 3.62 -18.36
N THR A 181 -10.08 2.98 -18.35
CA THR A 181 -9.83 1.79 -17.55
C THR A 181 -9.91 2.11 -16.07
N HIS A 182 -9.23 3.17 -15.59
CA HIS A 182 -9.31 3.60 -14.19
C HIS A 182 -10.73 4.01 -13.79
N ARG A 183 -11.47 4.72 -14.66
CA ARG A 183 -12.88 5.09 -14.42
C ARG A 183 -13.76 3.86 -14.25
N ARG A 184 -13.62 2.85 -15.11
CA ARG A 184 -14.36 1.59 -14.99
C ARG A 184 -14.03 0.86 -13.70
N ASN A 185 -12.76 0.78 -13.33
CA ASN A 185 -12.33 0.17 -12.09
C ASN A 185 -12.94 0.89 -10.87
N LEU A 186 -12.97 2.23 -10.88
CA LEU A 186 -13.64 3.02 -9.84
C LEU A 186 -15.14 2.69 -9.74
N LEU A 187 -15.86 2.69 -10.85
CA LEU A 187 -17.28 2.32 -10.86
C LEU A 187 -17.52 0.92 -10.28
N THR A 188 -16.69 -0.04 -10.65
CA THR A 188 -16.76 -1.42 -10.15
C THR A 188 -16.47 -1.48 -8.65
N LYS A 189 -15.41 -0.81 -8.17
CA LYS A 189 -15.03 -0.80 -6.75
C LYS A 189 -16.08 -0.17 -5.85
N PHE A 190 -16.78 0.86 -6.34
CA PHE A 190 -17.87 1.51 -5.62
C PHE A 190 -19.24 0.85 -5.86
N GLY A 191 -19.32 -0.16 -6.74
CA GLY A 191 -20.59 -0.83 -7.06
C GLY A 191 -21.64 0.09 -7.70
N VAL A 192 -21.23 1.11 -8.47
CA VAL A 192 -22.12 2.12 -9.05
C VAL A 192 -22.04 2.12 -10.59
N GLY A 193 -23.14 2.53 -11.22
CA GLY A 193 -23.28 2.50 -12.70
C GLY A 193 -22.89 3.80 -13.40
N ASN A 194 -22.62 4.91 -12.69
CA ASN A 194 -22.33 6.20 -13.31
C ASN A 194 -21.45 7.10 -12.42
N THR A 195 -20.85 8.10 -13.06
CA THR A 195 -19.92 9.05 -12.42
C THR A 195 -20.58 9.89 -11.32
N ALA A 196 -21.84 10.28 -11.46
CA ALA A 196 -22.52 11.10 -10.45
C ALA A 196 -22.73 10.30 -9.14
N SER A 197 -23.09 9.02 -9.25
CA SER A 197 -23.19 8.11 -8.10
C SER A 197 -21.82 7.82 -7.48
N LEU A 198 -20.76 7.70 -8.31
CA LEU A 198 -19.41 7.52 -7.85
C LEU A 198 -18.94 8.70 -6.99
N ILE A 199 -19.10 9.94 -7.48
CA ILE A 199 -18.70 11.15 -6.75
C ILE A 199 -19.45 11.26 -5.43
N ARG A 200 -20.76 11.00 -5.43
CA ARG A 200 -21.59 11.03 -4.20
C ARG A 200 -21.11 10.02 -3.16
N GLN A 201 -20.81 8.79 -3.56
CA GLN A 201 -20.29 7.79 -2.64
C GLN A 201 -18.87 8.11 -2.18
N ALA A 202 -18.01 8.61 -3.07
CA ALA A 202 -16.67 9.03 -2.71
C ALA A 202 -16.68 10.17 -1.67
N ALA A 203 -17.59 11.13 -1.82
CA ALA A 203 -17.82 12.19 -0.81
C ALA A 203 -18.33 11.61 0.53
N HIS A 204 -19.24 10.63 0.48
CA HIS A 204 -19.72 9.95 1.70
C HIS A 204 -18.58 9.26 2.46
N TYR A 205 -17.63 8.66 1.74
CA TYR A 205 -16.44 8.03 2.32
C TYR A 205 -15.28 9.01 2.60
N GLN A 206 -15.48 10.32 2.42
CA GLN A 206 -14.45 11.38 2.60
C GLN A 206 -13.17 11.13 1.77
N LEU A 207 -13.32 10.64 0.55
CA LEU A 207 -12.25 10.37 -0.41
C LEU A 207 -12.02 11.50 -1.42
N LEU A 208 -12.73 12.64 -1.24
CA LEU A 208 -12.66 13.85 -2.08
C LEU A 208 -12.26 15.04 -1.26
#